data_4e05c440c351ce585fa2a6c6574a301e
#
_entry.id   4e05c440c351ce585fa2a6c6574a301e
#
_cell.length_a   1.000
_cell.length_b   1.000
_cell.length_c   1.000
_cell.angle_alpha   90.00
_cell.angle_beta   90.00
_cell.angle_gamma   90.00
#
_symmetry.space_group_name_H-M   'P 1'
#
loop_
_entity.id
_entity.type
_entity.pdbx_description
1 polymer ?
#
loop_
_entity_poly.entity_id
_entity_poly.type
_entity_poly.pdbx_seq_one_letter_code
_entity_poly.pdbx_strand_id
1 'polypeptide(L)' 'MKYYTVVVKGEMSVFDEAYVISANSLMEVESDISTHYCGNNFSLAHYQIKEITEEEYLKHDDRRKF' A
#
# COMPACT_ATOMS: atom_id res chain seq x y z
N MET A 1 -10.56 12.36 -3.57
CA MET A 1 -9.85 11.07 -3.55
C MET A 1 -8.36 11.32 -3.31
N LYS A 2 -7.74 10.47 -2.53
CA LYS A 2 -6.33 10.59 -2.22
C LYS A 2 -5.54 9.43 -2.81
N TYR A 3 -4.25 9.61 -2.96
CA TYR A 3 -3.37 8.62 -3.57
C TYR A 3 -2.21 8.33 -2.63
N TYR A 4 -1.82 7.06 -2.55
CA TYR A 4 -0.81 6.62 -1.60
C TYR A 4 0.16 5.64 -2.26
N THR A 5 1.43 5.70 -1.82
CA THR A 5 2.41 4.66 -2.11
C THR A 5 2.40 3.69 -0.93
N VAL A 6 2.38 2.41 -1.22
CA VAL A 6 2.48 1.37 -0.20
C VAL A 6 3.71 0.53 -0.50
N VAL A 7 4.61 0.45 0.46
CA VAL A 7 5.80 -0.41 0.37
C VAL A 7 5.67 -1.50 1.42
N VAL A 8 5.69 -2.73 0.97
CA VAL A 8 5.58 -3.91 1.83
C VAL A 8 6.96 -4.49 2.02
N LYS A 9 7.41 -4.57 3.27
CA LYS A 9 8.70 -5.18 3.60
C LYS A 9 8.45 -6.48 4.35
N GLY A 10 8.83 -7.59 3.74
CA GLY A 10 8.74 -8.88 4.39
C GLY A 10 9.97 -9.15 5.23
N GLU A 11 9.78 -9.67 6.44
CA GLU A 11 10.89 -9.95 7.35
C GLU A 11 11.86 -10.99 6.81
N MET A 12 11.35 -11.96 6.10
CA MET A 12 12.16 -13.04 5.55
C MET A 12 12.03 -13.13 4.04
N SER A 13 11.45 -12.13 3.45
CA SER A 13 11.23 -12.07 2.03
C SER A 13 12.40 -11.40 1.34
N VAL A 14 12.83 -11.99 0.25
CA VAL A 14 13.78 -11.35 -0.66
C VAL A 14 13.11 -10.30 -1.52
N PHE A 15 11.80 -10.10 -1.38
CA PHE A 15 11.05 -9.18 -2.23
C PHE A 15 10.47 -8.04 -1.41
N ASP A 16 10.79 -6.81 -1.83
CA ASP A 16 10.01 -5.66 -1.41
C ASP A 16 8.96 -5.44 -2.50
N GLU A 17 7.71 -5.44 -2.11
CA GLU A 17 6.63 -5.13 -3.04
C GLU A 17 6.21 -3.69 -2.83
N ALA A 18 6.07 -2.96 -3.91
CA ALA A 18 5.63 -1.57 -3.87
C ALA A 18 4.54 -1.35 -4.90
N TYR A 19 3.50 -0.62 -4.51
CA TYR A 19 2.42 -0.25 -5.42
C TYR A 19 1.81 1.07 -5.01
N VAL A 20 0.97 1.63 -5.87
CA VAL A 20 0.21 2.83 -5.55
C VAL A 20 -1.28 2.49 -5.51
N ILE A 21 -2.02 3.17 -4.65
CA ILE A 21 -3.44 2.92 -4.47
C ILE A 21 -4.19 4.23 -4.30
N SER A 22 -5.38 4.30 -4.87
CA SER A 22 -6.30 5.41 -4.65
C SER A 22 -7.35 5.01 -3.62
N ALA A 23 -7.61 5.90 -2.67
CA ALA A 23 -8.58 5.67 -1.61
C ALA A 23 -9.08 7.03 -1.09
N ASN A 24 -10.13 7.03 -0.30
CA ASN A 24 -10.65 8.25 0.26
C ASN A 24 -9.90 8.66 1.55
N SER A 25 -9.27 7.71 2.21
CA SER A 25 -8.56 7.97 3.45
C SER A 25 -7.47 6.95 3.68
N LEU A 26 -6.55 7.27 4.58
CA LEU A 26 -5.50 6.35 5.01
C LEU A 26 -6.10 5.09 5.65
N MET A 27 -7.19 5.24 6.38
CA MET A 27 -7.88 4.12 7.02
C MET A 27 -8.33 3.08 6.00
N GLU A 28 -8.79 3.51 4.83
CA GLU A 28 -9.18 2.60 3.77
C GLU A 28 -7.99 1.83 3.22
N VAL A 29 -6.84 2.50 3.08
CA VAL A 29 -5.61 1.84 2.62
C VAL A 29 -5.18 0.76 3.63
N GLU A 30 -5.21 1.08 4.91
CA GLU A 30 -4.87 0.13 5.96
C GLU A 30 -5.83 -1.06 5.98
N SER A 31 -7.12 -0.81 5.75
CA SER A 31 -8.13 -1.84 5.66
C SER A 31 -7.87 -2.78 4.48
N ASP A 32 -7.49 -2.23 3.34
CA ASP A 32 -7.17 -3.00 2.16
C ASP A 32 -5.95 -3.90 2.41
N ILE A 33 -4.91 -3.35 3.01
CA ILE A 33 -3.71 -4.11 3.36
C ILE A 33 -4.09 -5.26 4.31
N SER A 34 -4.86 -4.96 5.33
CA SER A 34 -5.31 -5.96 6.30
C SER A 34 -6.07 -7.11 5.64
N THR A 35 -6.91 -6.78 4.67
CA THR A 35 -7.71 -7.77 3.95
C THR A 35 -6.83 -8.69 3.11
N HIS A 36 -5.83 -8.14 2.44
CA HIS A 36 -5.01 -8.91 1.50
C HIS A 36 -3.87 -9.67 2.16
N TYR A 37 -3.39 -9.18 3.30
CA TYR A 37 -2.19 -9.73 3.92
C TYR A 37 -2.40 -10.22 5.35
N CYS A 38 -3.63 -10.20 5.84
CA CYS A 38 -3.91 -10.64 7.20
C CYS A 38 -3.81 -12.17 7.33
N GLY A 39 -3.43 -12.63 8.49
CA GLY A 39 -3.47 -14.05 8.82
C GLY A 39 -2.12 -14.72 8.99
N ASN A 40 -1.03 -14.12 8.56
CA ASN A 40 0.29 -14.74 8.60
C ASN A 40 1.29 -13.90 9.38
N ASN A 41 0.91 -13.45 10.57
CA ASN A 41 1.77 -12.64 11.43
C ASN A 41 2.17 -11.30 10.81
N PHE A 42 1.39 -10.81 9.86
CA PHE A 42 1.65 -9.50 9.30
C PHE A 42 1.22 -8.42 10.29
N SER A 43 2.09 -7.44 10.44
CA SER A 43 1.81 -6.26 11.23
C SER A 43 1.87 -5.04 10.32
N LEU A 44 1.06 -4.04 10.59
CA LEU A 44 1.13 -2.77 9.85
C LEU A 44 2.49 -2.11 9.97
N ALA A 45 3.29 -2.50 10.97
CA ALA A 45 4.66 -2.02 11.12
C ALA A 45 5.57 -2.43 9.96
N HIS A 46 5.17 -3.44 9.19
CA HIS A 46 5.95 -3.89 8.03
C HIS A 46 5.60 -3.13 6.75
N TYR A 47 4.72 -2.13 6.83
CA TYR A 47 4.29 -1.35 5.68
C TYR A 47 4.69 0.09 5.84
N GLN A 48 5.08 0.69 4.73
CA GLN A 48 5.30 2.12 4.68
C GLN A 48 4.27 2.71 3.72
N ILE A 49 3.44 3.60 4.24
CA ILE A 49 2.36 4.23 3.47
C ILE A 49 2.64 5.72 3.44
N LYS A 50 2.68 6.28 2.23
CA LYS A 50 2.95 7.70 2.05
C LYS A 50 1.94 8.27 1.07
N GLU A 51 1.36 9.42 1.41
CA GLU A 51 0.47 10.12 0.49
C GLU A 51 1.27 10.73 -0.65
N ILE A 52 0.76 10.57 -1.88
CA ILE A 52 1.38 11.11 -3.08
C ILE A 52 0.35 11.91 -3.87
N THR A 53 0.82 12.60 -4.91
CA THR A 53 -0.06 13.34 -5.80
C THR A 53 -0.68 12.43 -6.85
N GLU A 54 -1.76 12.89 -7.47
CA GLU A 54 -2.37 12.18 -8.59
C GLU A 54 -1.37 12.01 -9.74
N GLU A 55 -0.55 13.01 -9.98
CA GLU A 55 0.46 12.95 -11.02
C GLU A 55 1.44 11.81 -10.79
N GLU A 56 1.92 11.67 -9.56
CA GLU A 56 2.81 10.56 -9.22
C GLU A 56 2.11 9.21 -9.33
N TYR A 57 0.85 9.15 -8.89
CA TYR A 57 0.05 7.95 -8.99
C TYR A 57 -0.07 7.47 -10.44
N LEU A 58 -0.29 8.39 -11.37
CA LEU A 58 -0.46 8.06 -12.77
C LEU A 58 0.83 7.61 -13.47
N LYS A 59 1.98 7.90 -12.88
CA LYS A 59 3.27 7.48 -13.41
C LYS A 59 3.63 6.03 -13.10
N HIS A 60 2.94 5.43 -12.14
CA HIS A 60 3.22 4.05 -11.75
C HIS A 60 2.47 3.05 -12.62
N ASP A 61 3.10 1.92 -12.88
CA ASP A 61 2.48 0.86 -13.67
C ASP A 61 1.50 0.03 -12.85
N ASP A 62 1.79 -0.18 -11.57
CA ASP A 62 0.94 -0.96 -10.67
C ASP A 62 0.04 -0.01 -9.87
N ARG A 63 -1.05 0.38 -10.50
CA ARG A 63 -2.03 1.27 -9.89
C ARG A 63 -3.24 0.48 -9.44
N ARG A 64 -3.59 0.63 -8.18
CA ARG A 64 -4.71 -0.06 -7.58
C ARG A 64 -5.78 0.93 -7.13
N LYS A 65 -6.99 0.41 -6.94
CA LYS A 65 -8.12 1.18 -6.40
C LYS A 65 -8.67 0.41 -5.22
N PHE A 66 -8.99 1.17 -4.18
CA PHE A 66 -9.66 0.60 -3.03
C PHE A 66 -11.10 0.19 -3.35
#